data_a1bcaaaa969f6501e3e41eeaaf7e4043
#
_entry.id   a1bcaaaa969f6501e3e41eeaaf7e4043
#
_cell.length_a   1.000
_cell.length_b   1.000
_cell.length_c   1.000
_cell.angle_alpha   90.00
_cell.angle_beta   90.00
_cell.angle_gamma   90.00
#
_symmetry.space_group_name_H-M   'P 1'
#
loop_
_entity.id
_entity.type
_entity.pdbx_description
1 polymer ?
#
loop_
_entity_poly.entity_id
_entity_poly.type
_entity_poly.pdbx_seq_one_letter_code
_entity_poly.pdbx_strand_id
1 'polypeptide(L)'
;LERKNKTKTQLVCACLCLALLLSFSPSLIAKDSASIFGLHAYTDTVPTAEQVLGHSLGSDINWTADARRYFEALQNYAPQNIRIVDYGTSWEGRTLFYVVLSSEKNIAKLAEIKNDMRRLADPRQLSESQAQTLIEKTPAVTWLSYSVHGNEISPTEAAMATAYHLLASTNDPVAKAAMEETVTVLVPVQNPDGRDRFVHHFEMARGPMANANMDSAEHNEPWPRGRTNHYLFDLNRDWFAQTQPEVRAHARAFLEWMPVAFVDAHEMGSDSTYFFAPEAEPYNPFITVEQRASLIMFGKTNAQRFDDLGIDYFTREVFDAFYPGYGASWPIYHGAIAMTYEQGSARGLVATRYDGSQLTYAETVRNHFVASLATIETVAGNRQKLLRQFYEYRRSAIDIGMKGKTKSYIFTDDAGSDAGFIMAQNLSQQGIEVRQSLESFRLCGQNFDAGSYFLNLDQPASRLIQTLLEKQVDLPAEF
;
A
#
# COMPACT_ATOMS: atom_id res chain seq x y z
N LEU A 1 -19.35 37.97 75.08
CA LEU A 1 -20.02 36.78 74.56
C LEU A 1 -20.34 36.85 73.08
N GLU A 2 -20.43 38.05 72.43
CA GLU A 2 -20.78 38.15 71.03
C GLU A 2 -19.57 37.99 70.07
N ARG A 3 -18.36 38.11 70.50
CA ARG A 3 -17.15 37.97 69.62
C ARG A 3 -16.75 36.52 69.33
N LYS A 4 -17.19 35.57 70.13
CA LYS A 4 -16.83 34.12 69.93
C LYS A 4 -17.71 33.40 68.90
N ASN A 5 -18.93 33.94 68.61
CA ASN A 5 -19.83 33.28 67.68
C ASN A 5 -19.59 33.70 66.20
N LYS A 6 -19.00 34.88 65.93
CA LYS A 6 -18.69 35.30 64.53
C LYS A 6 -17.54 34.51 63.89
N THR A 7 -16.58 34.07 64.71
CA THR A 7 -15.42 33.30 64.24
C THR A 7 -15.78 31.87 63.86
N LYS A 8 -16.73 31.25 64.53
CA LYS A 8 -17.18 29.87 64.19
C LYS A 8 -18.01 29.81 62.91
N THR A 9 -18.82 30.84 62.65
CA THR A 9 -19.66 30.91 61.45
C THR A 9 -18.83 31.22 60.20
N GLN A 10 -17.77 32.02 60.32
CA GLN A 10 -16.88 32.30 59.21
C GLN A 10 -15.98 31.10 58.85
N LEU A 11 -15.58 30.29 59.84
CA LEU A 11 -14.80 29.08 59.60
C LEU A 11 -15.61 27.96 58.92
N VAL A 12 -16.90 27.82 59.25
CA VAL A 12 -17.80 26.83 58.64
C VAL A 12 -18.11 27.22 57.20
N CYS A 13 -18.32 28.52 56.87
CA CYS A 13 -18.54 28.98 55.51
C CYS A 13 -17.27 28.82 54.65
N ALA A 14 -16.06 29.07 55.20
CA ALA A 14 -14.81 28.87 54.47
C ALA A 14 -14.54 27.39 54.16
N CYS A 15 -14.83 26.49 55.07
CA CYS A 15 -14.69 25.05 54.82
C CYS A 15 -15.74 24.50 53.85
N LEU A 16 -16.99 25.01 53.85
CA LEU A 16 -17.97 24.63 52.85
C LEU A 16 -17.64 25.15 51.43
N CYS A 17 -17.10 26.35 51.29
CA CYS A 17 -16.64 26.88 50.01
C CYS A 17 -15.41 26.15 49.48
N LEU A 18 -14.50 25.69 50.36
CA LEU A 18 -13.36 24.89 49.96
C LEU A 18 -13.76 23.44 49.55
N ALA A 19 -14.77 22.86 50.24
CA ALA A 19 -15.32 21.55 49.89
C ALA A 19 -16.12 21.58 48.57
N LEU A 20 -16.78 22.70 48.24
CA LEU A 20 -17.47 22.87 46.96
C LEU A 20 -16.53 23.19 45.79
N LEU A 21 -15.32 23.73 46.03
CA LEU A 21 -14.30 23.93 45.01
C LEU A 21 -13.49 22.65 44.70
N LEU A 22 -13.49 21.66 45.60
CA LEU A 22 -12.85 20.36 45.36
C LEU A 22 -13.76 19.35 44.66
N SER A 23 -15.05 19.62 44.52
CA SER A 23 -15.97 18.76 43.80
C SER A 23 -16.22 19.12 42.34
N PHE A 24 -15.60 20.17 41.84
CA PHE A 24 -15.47 20.47 40.41
C PHE A 24 -14.01 20.29 39.96
N SER A 25 -13.47 19.12 40.15
CA SER A 25 -12.48 18.66 39.16
C SER A 25 -13.25 18.45 37.87
N PRO A 26 -12.99 19.20 36.78
CA PRO A 26 -13.37 18.68 35.51
C PRO A 26 -12.61 17.34 35.43
N SER A 27 -13.33 16.24 35.42
CA SER A 27 -12.81 15.05 34.78
C SER A 27 -12.42 15.57 33.40
N LEU A 28 -11.13 15.87 33.20
CA LEU A 28 -10.51 15.67 31.90
C LEU A 28 -10.84 14.19 31.62
N ILE A 29 -11.98 13.98 30.96
CA ILE A 29 -12.19 12.81 30.14
C ILE A 29 -11.01 12.92 29.22
N ALA A 30 -9.93 12.20 29.52
CA ALA A 30 -8.96 11.84 28.54
C ALA A 30 -9.85 11.35 27.38
N LYS A 31 -9.87 12.11 26.28
CA LYS A 31 -10.43 11.65 25.03
C LYS A 31 -9.75 10.30 24.87
N ASP A 32 -10.49 9.21 25.14
CA ASP A 32 -9.97 7.87 24.91
C ASP A 32 -9.27 7.96 23.56
N SER A 33 -7.98 7.69 23.55
CA SER A 33 -7.23 7.59 22.30
C SER A 33 -8.05 6.67 21.45
N ALA A 34 -8.73 7.23 20.43
CA ALA A 34 -9.78 6.54 19.70
C ALA A 34 -9.22 5.18 19.30
N SER A 35 -9.81 4.11 19.80
CA SER A 35 -9.37 2.74 19.53
C SER A 35 -9.16 2.62 18.01
N ILE A 36 -8.00 2.12 17.57
CA ILE A 36 -7.71 1.89 16.14
C ILE A 36 -8.88 1.16 15.48
N PHE A 37 -9.52 0.28 16.20
CA PHE A 37 -10.58 -0.60 15.72
C PHE A 37 -12.01 -0.02 15.84
N GLY A 38 -12.20 1.16 16.41
CA GLY A 38 -13.51 1.81 16.53
C GLY A 38 -14.53 0.97 17.30
N LEU A 39 -15.77 0.87 16.76
CA LEU A 39 -16.90 0.18 17.39
C LEU A 39 -17.07 -1.29 16.94
N HIS A 40 -16.11 -1.88 16.29
CA HIS A 40 -16.19 -3.29 15.87
C HIS A 40 -16.09 -4.23 17.08
N ALA A 41 -16.80 -5.36 17.02
CA ALA A 41 -16.71 -6.42 18.01
C ALA A 41 -15.72 -7.49 17.53
N TYR A 42 -14.88 -7.94 18.45
CA TYR A 42 -13.82 -8.91 18.18
C TYR A 42 -13.96 -10.14 19.07
N THR A 43 -13.55 -11.30 18.56
CA THR A 43 -13.36 -12.46 19.41
C THR A 43 -12.07 -12.30 20.23
N ASP A 44 -12.09 -12.74 21.48
CA ASP A 44 -10.95 -12.72 22.40
C ASP A 44 -9.96 -13.89 22.19
N THR A 45 -10.26 -14.77 21.24
CA THR A 45 -9.43 -15.95 20.95
C THR A 45 -8.28 -15.67 19.97
N VAL A 46 -8.42 -14.69 19.07
CA VAL A 46 -7.34 -14.29 18.13
C VAL A 46 -6.27 -13.50 18.90
N PRO A 47 -4.99 -13.86 18.82
CA PRO A 47 -3.94 -13.17 19.57
C PRO A 47 -3.85 -11.68 19.17
N THR A 48 -3.92 -10.80 20.18
CA THR A 48 -3.75 -9.36 19.99
C THR A 48 -2.25 -9.00 19.90
N ALA A 49 -1.95 -7.82 19.36
CA ALA A 49 -0.57 -7.31 19.37
C ALA A 49 -0.02 -7.20 20.78
N GLU A 50 -0.83 -6.75 21.73
CA GLU A 50 -0.43 -6.64 23.15
C GLU A 50 -0.01 -8.00 23.74
N GLN A 51 -0.73 -9.08 23.41
CA GLN A 51 -0.37 -10.43 23.88
C GLN A 51 0.93 -10.94 23.25
N VAL A 52 1.22 -10.58 22.01
CA VAL A 52 2.38 -11.10 21.25
C VAL A 52 3.61 -10.20 21.40
N LEU A 53 3.42 -8.89 21.37
CA LEU A 53 4.50 -7.90 21.32
C LEU A 53 4.72 -7.18 22.66
N GLY A 54 3.73 -7.21 23.57
CA GLY A 54 3.79 -6.56 24.87
C GLY A 54 3.24 -5.13 24.86
N HIS A 55 2.74 -4.64 23.73
CA HIS A 55 2.13 -3.32 23.59
C HIS A 55 1.03 -3.34 22.52
N SER A 56 0.07 -2.40 22.63
CA SER A 56 -1.00 -2.24 21.66
C SER A 56 -0.49 -1.59 20.37
N LEU A 57 -1.14 -1.86 19.23
CA LEU A 57 -0.86 -1.17 17.97
C LEU A 57 -1.03 0.35 18.13
N GLY A 58 -0.12 1.12 17.56
CA GLY A 58 -0.11 2.58 17.66
C GLY A 58 0.45 3.14 18.99
N SER A 59 0.84 2.29 19.94
CA SER A 59 1.45 2.73 21.20
C SER A 59 2.97 2.68 21.22
N ASP A 60 3.57 1.92 20.31
CA ASP A 60 5.03 1.87 20.10
C ASP A 60 5.33 1.53 18.62
N ILE A 61 6.54 1.80 18.16
CA ILE A 61 6.94 1.61 16.75
C ILE A 61 7.65 0.27 16.59
N ASN A 62 7.07 -0.63 15.81
CA ASN A 62 7.57 -1.99 15.65
C ASN A 62 8.74 -2.10 14.67
N TRP A 63 9.72 -2.94 15.03
CA TRP A 63 10.75 -3.42 14.12
C TRP A 63 10.13 -4.33 13.03
N THR A 64 10.84 -4.51 11.92
CA THR A 64 10.42 -5.48 10.88
C THR A 64 10.24 -6.89 11.45
N ALA A 65 11.11 -7.29 12.37
CA ALA A 65 11.03 -8.59 13.05
C ALA A 65 9.79 -8.73 13.94
N ASP A 66 9.34 -7.64 14.58
CA ASP A 66 8.14 -7.66 15.41
C ASP A 66 6.88 -7.82 14.57
N ALA A 67 6.80 -7.10 13.44
CA ALA A 67 5.71 -7.30 12.49
C ALA A 67 5.65 -8.77 12.02
N ARG A 68 6.79 -9.35 11.64
CA ARG A 68 6.88 -10.78 11.26
C ARG A 68 6.39 -11.70 12.38
N ARG A 69 6.86 -11.50 13.61
CA ARG A 69 6.46 -12.28 14.79
C ARG A 69 4.95 -12.24 15.03
N TYR A 70 4.34 -11.07 14.86
CA TYR A 70 2.90 -10.93 15.01
C TYR A 70 2.12 -11.70 13.94
N PHE A 71 2.50 -11.59 12.67
CA PHE A 71 1.86 -12.35 11.59
C PHE A 71 2.06 -13.86 11.76
N GLU A 72 3.19 -14.31 12.28
CA GLU A 72 3.42 -15.72 12.63
C GLU A 72 2.48 -16.21 13.74
N ALA A 73 2.22 -15.38 14.74
CA ALA A 73 1.24 -15.70 15.78
C ALA A 73 -0.19 -15.81 15.20
N LEU A 74 -0.59 -14.90 14.31
CA LEU A 74 -1.86 -14.98 13.61
C LEU A 74 -1.95 -16.25 12.72
N GLN A 75 -0.88 -16.59 12.01
CA GLN A 75 -0.85 -17.80 11.17
C GLN A 75 -0.92 -19.08 12.01
N ASN A 76 -0.24 -19.13 13.14
CA ASN A 76 -0.32 -20.27 14.06
C ASN A 76 -1.72 -20.46 14.63
N TYR A 77 -2.45 -19.37 14.87
CA TYR A 77 -3.82 -19.40 15.33
C TYR A 77 -4.82 -19.84 14.23
N ALA A 78 -4.74 -19.24 13.04
CA ALA A 78 -5.68 -19.47 11.94
C ALA A 78 -4.99 -19.93 10.65
N PRO A 79 -4.27 -21.09 10.67
CA PRO A 79 -3.48 -21.54 9.54
C PRO A 79 -4.29 -21.82 8.27
N GLN A 80 -5.61 -21.94 8.38
CA GLN A 80 -6.51 -22.15 7.25
C GLN A 80 -6.95 -20.83 6.58
N ASN A 81 -6.70 -19.66 7.21
CA ASN A 81 -7.16 -18.35 6.72
C ASN A 81 -6.03 -17.39 6.36
N ILE A 82 -4.79 -17.70 6.79
CA ILE A 82 -3.64 -16.84 6.58
C ILE A 82 -2.42 -17.65 6.14
N ARG A 83 -1.61 -17.08 5.22
CA ARG A 83 -0.32 -17.62 4.78
C ARG A 83 0.71 -16.51 4.74
N ILE A 84 1.88 -16.75 5.32
CA ILE A 84 3.06 -15.92 5.15
C ILE A 84 3.90 -16.55 4.04
N VAL A 85 4.37 -15.70 3.13
CA VAL A 85 5.19 -16.11 1.98
C VAL A 85 6.42 -15.22 1.90
N ASP A 86 7.59 -15.82 1.96
CA ASP A 86 8.86 -15.15 1.75
C ASP A 86 9.10 -15.03 0.24
N TYR A 87 9.40 -13.80 -0.25
CA TYR A 87 9.54 -13.54 -1.68
C TYR A 87 10.90 -13.01 -2.10
N GLY A 88 11.79 -12.76 -1.15
CA GLY A 88 13.14 -12.27 -1.41
C GLY A 88 13.88 -11.84 -0.15
N THR A 89 14.98 -11.15 -0.36
CA THR A 89 15.80 -10.57 0.71
C THR A 89 16.23 -9.16 0.31
N SER A 90 16.35 -8.27 1.31
CA SER A 90 16.94 -6.95 1.16
C SER A 90 18.46 -7.01 1.01
N TRP A 91 19.10 -5.87 0.76
CA TRP A 91 20.56 -5.78 0.72
C TRP A 91 21.24 -6.19 2.03
N GLU A 92 20.62 -5.93 3.18
CA GLU A 92 21.16 -6.35 4.49
C GLU A 92 20.75 -7.79 4.86
N GLY A 93 20.13 -8.54 3.94
CA GLY A 93 19.75 -9.93 4.15
C GLY A 93 18.47 -10.13 4.96
N ARG A 94 17.67 -9.08 5.19
CA ARG A 94 16.36 -9.21 5.83
C ARG A 94 15.36 -9.84 4.89
N THR A 95 14.56 -10.75 5.41
CA THR A 95 13.53 -11.43 4.64
C THR A 95 12.42 -10.47 4.23
N LEU A 96 12.14 -10.42 2.93
CA LEU A 96 10.97 -9.76 2.36
C LEU A 96 9.81 -10.75 2.36
N PHE A 97 8.69 -10.39 2.95
CA PHE A 97 7.53 -11.28 3.05
C PHE A 97 6.22 -10.54 2.78
N TYR A 98 5.25 -11.29 2.31
CA TYR A 98 3.86 -10.85 2.26
C TYR A 98 2.96 -11.86 2.97
N VAL A 99 1.78 -11.38 3.32
CA VAL A 99 0.77 -12.16 4.04
C VAL A 99 -0.48 -12.25 3.18
N VAL A 100 -1.01 -13.45 3.01
CA VAL A 100 -2.22 -13.73 2.24
C VAL A 100 -3.34 -14.06 3.22
N LEU A 101 -4.46 -13.35 3.12
CA LEU A 101 -5.66 -13.56 3.94
C LEU A 101 -6.86 -13.85 3.04
N SER A 102 -7.62 -14.88 3.37
CA SER A 102 -8.87 -15.24 2.69
C SER A 102 -9.59 -16.34 3.47
N SER A 103 -10.79 -16.74 2.99
CA SER A 103 -11.48 -17.90 3.53
C SER A 103 -10.67 -19.18 3.38
N GLU A 104 -10.92 -20.17 4.24
CA GLU A 104 -10.31 -21.50 4.18
C GLU A 104 -10.40 -22.11 2.77
N LYS A 105 -11.58 -21.99 2.14
CA LYS A 105 -11.82 -22.44 0.76
C LYS A 105 -10.85 -21.81 -0.24
N ASN A 106 -10.60 -20.51 -0.12
CA ASN A 106 -9.72 -19.78 -1.03
C ASN A 106 -8.25 -20.07 -0.73
N ILE A 107 -7.86 -20.12 0.54
CA ILE A 107 -6.49 -20.48 0.95
C ILE A 107 -6.10 -21.87 0.46
N ALA A 108 -7.02 -22.83 0.50
CA ALA A 108 -6.78 -24.18 -0.03
C ALA A 108 -6.57 -24.21 -1.56
N LYS A 109 -6.97 -23.15 -2.28
CA LYS A 109 -6.95 -23.07 -3.76
C LYS A 109 -6.07 -21.95 -4.32
N LEU A 110 -5.13 -21.40 -3.55
CA LEU A 110 -4.30 -20.27 -4.00
C LEU A 110 -3.59 -20.52 -5.34
N ALA A 111 -3.12 -21.75 -5.59
CA ALA A 111 -2.48 -22.11 -6.86
C ALA A 111 -3.47 -22.04 -8.05
N GLU A 112 -4.72 -22.47 -7.86
CA GLU A 112 -5.79 -22.38 -8.86
C GLU A 112 -6.13 -20.91 -9.10
N ILE A 113 -6.30 -20.12 -8.04
CA ILE A 113 -6.61 -18.69 -8.12
C ILE A 113 -5.52 -17.93 -8.88
N LYS A 114 -4.25 -18.13 -8.54
CA LYS A 114 -3.11 -17.55 -9.27
C LYS A 114 -3.14 -17.94 -10.77
N ASN A 115 -3.46 -19.18 -11.06
CA ASN A 115 -3.56 -19.64 -12.45
C ASN A 115 -4.73 -18.97 -13.19
N ASP A 116 -5.91 -18.86 -12.56
CA ASP A 116 -7.06 -18.20 -13.14
C ASP A 116 -6.79 -16.71 -13.40
N MET A 117 -6.13 -16.01 -12.46
CA MET A 117 -5.70 -14.62 -12.64
C MET A 117 -4.70 -14.47 -13.80
N ARG A 118 -3.72 -15.36 -13.92
CA ARG A 118 -2.78 -15.35 -15.06
C ARG A 118 -3.48 -15.59 -16.40
N ARG A 119 -4.49 -16.45 -16.44
CA ARG A 119 -5.29 -16.67 -17.65
C ARG A 119 -6.09 -15.43 -18.03
N LEU A 120 -6.68 -14.72 -17.07
CA LEU A 120 -7.33 -13.43 -17.30
C LEU A 120 -6.32 -12.35 -17.74
N ALA A 121 -5.09 -12.39 -17.22
CA ALA A 121 -4.02 -11.48 -17.59
C ALA A 121 -3.46 -11.71 -19.00
N ASP A 122 -3.56 -12.93 -19.53
CA ASP A 122 -3.24 -13.24 -20.93
C ASP A 122 -4.46 -13.83 -21.66
N PRO A 123 -5.31 -12.97 -22.23
CA PRO A 123 -6.56 -13.37 -22.84
C PRO A 123 -6.41 -14.05 -24.22
N ARG A 124 -5.20 -14.17 -24.77
CA ARG A 124 -4.99 -14.73 -26.14
C ARG A 124 -5.49 -16.17 -26.31
N GLN A 125 -5.57 -16.93 -25.22
CA GLN A 125 -6.01 -18.33 -25.22
C GLN A 125 -7.41 -18.51 -24.62
N LEU A 126 -8.16 -17.42 -24.39
CA LEU A 126 -9.49 -17.47 -23.80
C LEU A 126 -10.58 -17.08 -24.79
N SER A 127 -11.63 -17.90 -24.89
CA SER A 127 -12.89 -17.44 -25.46
C SER A 127 -13.62 -16.52 -24.47
N GLU A 128 -14.55 -15.71 -24.98
CA GLU A 128 -15.35 -14.81 -24.12
C GLU A 128 -16.13 -15.59 -23.05
N SER A 129 -16.69 -16.76 -23.40
CA SER A 129 -17.40 -17.60 -22.43
C SER A 129 -16.49 -18.18 -21.35
N GLN A 130 -15.25 -18.54 -21.69
CA GLN A 130 -14.27 -19.00 -20.71
C GLN A 130 -13.84 -17.86 -19.79
N ALA A 131 -13.61 -16.65 -20.32
CA ALA A 131 -13.30 -15.47 -19.52
C ALA A 131 -14.45 -15.16 -18.56
N GLN A 132 -15.71 -15.19 -19.03
CA GLN A 132 -16.87 -14.97 -18.18
C GLN A 132 -16.95 -15.99 -17.03
N THR A 133 -16.72 -17.27 -17.31
CA THR A 133 -16.69 -18.33 -16.29
C THR A 133 -15.60 -18.08 -15.24
N LEU A 134 -14.41 -17.62 -15.66
CA LEU A 134 -13.33 -17.27 -14.74
C LEU A 134 -13.72 -16.08 -13.87
N ILE A 135 -14.28 -15.02 -14.45
CA ILE A 135 -14.72 -13.82 -13.73
C ILE A 135 -15.78 -14.15 -12.66
N GLU A 136 -16.69 -15.07 -12.97
CA GLU A 136 -17.75 -15.47 -12.05
C GLU A 136 -17.24 -16.25 -10.84
N LYS A 137 -16.27 -17.13 -11.03
CA LYS A 137 -15.79 -18.06 -9.99
C LYS A 137 -14.58 -17.56 -9.19
N THR A 138 -13.73 -16.70 -9.78
CA THR A 138 -12.43 -16.35 -9.20
C THR A 138 -12.58 -15.23 -8.15
N PRO A 139 -12.05 -15.38 -6.92
CA PRO A 139 -11.96 -14.28 -5.99
C PRO A 139 -11.01 -13.20 -6.54
N ALA A 140 -11.32 -11.92 -6.30
CA ALA A 140 -10.45 -10.84 -6.72
C ALA A 140 -9.21 -10.76 -5.83
N VAL A 141 -8.05 -10.48 -6.42
CA VAL A 141 -6.81 -10.27 -5.65
C VAL A 141 -6.66 -8.78 -5.35
N THR A 142 -6.59 -8.45 -4.06
CA THR A 142 -6.31 -7.11 -3.54
C THR A 142 -4.90 -7.10 -2.98
N TRP A 143 -4.08 -6.13 -3.38
CA TRP A 143 -2.68 -6.03 -2.94
C TRP A 143 -2.45 -4.71 -2.22
N LEU A 144 -2.11 -4.76 -0.94
CA LEU A 144 -1.84 -3.61 -0.11
C LEU A 144 -0.36 -3.62 0.31
N SER A 145 0.38 -2.63 -0.15
CA SER A 145 1.82 -2.48 0.12
C SER A 145 2.06 -1.34 1.10
N TYR A 146 2.97 -1.55 2.03
CA TYR A 146 3.22 -0.64 3.11
C TYR A 146 4.72 -0.42 3.31
N SER A 147 5.10 0.77 3.79
CA SER A 147 6.45 1.10 4.22
C SER A 147 7.53 0.88 3.14
N VAL A 148 7.29 1.38 1.91
CA VAL A 148 8.34 1.48 0.87
C VAL A 148 9.40 2.48 1.27
N HIS A 149 9.02 3.53 1.98
CA HIS A 149 9.92 4.38 2.73
C HIS A 149 9.92 3.93 4.19
N GLY A 150 11.07 3.51 4.70
CA GLY A 150 11.15 2.87 6.01
C GLY A 150 10.82 3.78 7.19
N ASN A 151 10.99 5.10 7.03
CA ASN A 151 10.64 6.10 8.03
C ASN A 151 9.19 6.62 7.95
N GLU A 152 8.38 6.02 7.11
CA GLU A 152 6.93 6.17 7.06
C GLU A 152 6.33 5.03 7.89
N ILE A 153 6.00 5.32 9.13
CA ILE A 153 5.98 4.31 10.20
C ILE A 153 4.62 3.63 10.42
N SER A 154 3.51 4.35 10.26
CA SER A 154 2.16 3.84 10.56
C SER A 154 1.65 2.77 9.59
N PRO A 155 2.05 2.74 8.30
CA PRO A 155 1.55 1.74 7.36
C PRO A 155 1.77 0.30 7.81
N THR A 156 2.92 -0.03 8.38
CA THR A 156 3.23 -1.39 8.87
C THR A 156 2.22 -1.87 9.91
N GLU A 157 1.89 -1.03 10.88
CA GLU A 157 0.94 -1.40 11.93
C GLU A 157 -0.50 -1.40 11.43
N ALA A 158 -0.82 -0.57 10.44
CA ALA A 158 -2.11 -0.64 9.75
C ALA A 158 -2.27 -1.99 9.00
N ALA A 159 -1.20 -2.55 8.43
CA ALA A 159 -1.22 -3.91 7.88
C ALA A 159 -1.52 -4.96 8.97
N MET A 160 -0.88 -4.83 10.14
CA MET A 160 -1.12 -5.73 11.29
C MET A 160 -2.56 -5.61 11.79
N ALA A 161 -3.08 -4.38 11.92
CA ALA A 161 -4.47 -4.11 12.30
C ALA A 161 -5.47 -4.68 11.30
N THR A 162 -5.19 -4.54 10.00
CA THR A 162 -6.02 -5.09 8.92
C THR A 162 -6.11 -6.62 9.00
N ALA A 163 -4.98 -7.29 9.20
CA ALA A 163 -4.96 -8.75 9.35
C ALA A 163 -5.73 -9.23 10.58
N TYR A 164 -5.51 -8.57 11.73
CA TYR A 164 -6.26 -8.86 12.95
C TYR A 164 -7.76 -8.70 12.74
N HIS A 165 -8.18 -7.57 12.15
CA HIS A 165 -9.58 -7.27 11.90
C HIS A 165 -10.25 -8.34 11.02
N LEU A 166 -9.61 -8.72 9.92
CA LEU A 166 -10.15 -9.74 9.01
C LEU A 166 -10.31 -11.12 9.67
N LEU A 167 -9.47 -11.45 10.65
CA LEU A 167 -9.51 -12.73 11.36
C LEU A 167 -10.38 -12.72 12.61
N ALA A 168 -10.47 -11.59 13.30
CA ALA A 168 -11.05 -11.50 14.66
C ALA A 168 -12.43 -10.83 14.70
N SER A 169 -12.81 -10.04 13.69
CA SER A 169 -14.09 -9.33 13.68
C SER A 169 -15.26 -10.31 13.61
N THR A 170 -16.24 -10.09 14.51
CA THR A 170 -17.43 -10.95 14.62
C THR A 170 -18.70 -10.32 14.05
N ASN A 171 -18.70 -9.00 13.85
CA ASN A 171 -19.90 -8.24 13.46
C ASN A 171 -19.71 -7.35 12.24
N ASP A 172 -18.54 -7.37 11.58
CA ASP A 172 -18.32 -6.58 10.38
C ASP A 172 -18.65 -7.38 9.10
N PRO A 173 -19.71 -7.00 8.37
CA PRO A 173 -20.05 -7.64 7.10
C PRO A 173 -18.97 -7.43 6.02
N VAL A 174 -18.18 -6.35 6.10
CA VAL A 174 -17.07 -6.08 5.19
C VAL A 174 -15.97 -7.11 5.36
N ALA A 175 -15.54 -7.39 6.60
CA ALA A 175 -14.54 -8.41 6.87
C ALA A 175 -14.97 -9.79 6.36
N LYS A 176 -16.25 -10.15 6.59
CA LYS A 176 -16.82 -11.41 6.08
C LYS A 176 -16.80 -11.48 4.54
N ALA A 177 -17.32 -10.44 3.87
CA ALA A 177 -17.33 -10.38 2.40
C ALA A 177 -15.92 -10.39 1.82
N ALA A 178 -14.97 -9.67 2.45
CA ALA A 178 -13.57 -9.67 2.07
C ALA A 178 -12.95 -11.08 2.08
N MET A 179 -13.17 -11.82 3.15
CA MET A 179 -12.65 -13.19 3.28
C MET A 179 -13.27 -14.17 2.27
N GLU A 180 -14.51 -13.98 1.88
CA GLU A 180 -15.22 -14.85 0.92
C GLU A 180 -14.92 -14.50 -0.54
N GLU A 181 -14.93 -13.20 -0.88
CA GLU A 181 -14.91 -12.69 -2.26
C GLU A 181 -13.51 -12.29 -2.73
N THR A 182 -12.54 -12.15 -1.81
CA THR A 182 -11.20 -11.68 -2.17
C THR A 182 -10.10 -12.58 -1.62
N VAL A 183 -8.93 -12.45 -2.25
CA VAL A 183 -7.63 -12.81 -1.66
C VAL A 183 -6.92 -11.50 -1.37
N THR A 184 -6.78 -11.16 -0.10
CA THR A 184 -6.07 -9.96 0.34
C THR A 184 -4.62 -10.28 0.60
N VAL A 185 -3.72 -9.60 -0.10
CA VAL A 185 -2.27 -9.69 0.08
C VAL A 185 -1.79 -8.41 0.77
N LEU A 186 -1.13 -8.55 1.89
CA LEU A 186 -0.50 -7.45 2.64
C LEU A 186 1.02 -7.60 2.56
N VAL A 187 1.71 -6.57 2.09
CA VAL A 187 3.18 -6.46 2.15
C VAL A 187 3.52 -5.47 3.28
N PRO A 188 3.70 -5.90 4.52
CA PRO A 188 3.74 -4.99 5.66
C PRO A 188 4.98 -4.09 5.68
N VAL A 189 6.10 -4.53 5.11
CA VAL A 189 7.34 -3.76 5.03
C VAL A 189 8.04 -4.03 3.71
N GLN A 190 7.99 -3.07 2.79
CA GLN A 190 8.69 -3.16 1.50
C GLN A 190 10.18 -2.85 1.66
N ASN A 191 10.54 -1.98 2.61
CA ASN A 191 11.90 -1.51 2.88
C ASN A 191 12.33 -1.80 4.32
N PRO A 192 12.67 -3.06 4.63
CA PRO A 192 13.06 -3.43 6.00
C PRO A 192 14.37 -2.77 6.46
N ASP A 193 15.32 -2.52 5.55
CA ASP A 193 16.59 -1.88 5.89
C ASP A 193 16.40 -0.42 6.31
N GLY A 194 15.56 0.31 5.56
CA GLY A 194 15.21 1.69 5.90
C GLY A 194 14.37 1.78 7.18
N ARG A 195 13.40 0.87 7.36
CA ARG A 195 12.56 0.84 8.55
C ARG A 195 13.37 0.57 9.81
N ASP A 196 14.18 -0.46 9.82
CA ASP A 196 14.96 -0.82 11.00
C ASP A 196 16.01 0.25 11.33
N ARG A 197 16.52 0.99 10.32
CA ARG A 197 17.37 2.17 10.53
C ARG A 197 16.63 3.29 11.25
N PHE A 198 15.37 3.58 10.84
CA PHE A 198 14.55 4.57 11.53
C PHE A 198 14.22 4.14 12.97
N VAL A 199 13.73 2.91 13.15
CA VAL A 199 13.35 2.40 14.49
C VAL A 199 14.54 2.42 15.44
N HIS A 200 15.73 2.03 14.95
CA HIS A 200 16.96 2.10 15.74
C HIS A 200 17.26 3.53 16.22
N HIS A 201 17.16 4.52 15.33
CA HIS A 201 17.34 5.92 15.71
C HIS A 201 16.28 6.36 16.73
N PHE A 202 15.02 6.08 16.47
CA PHE A 202 13.91 6.42 17.36
C PHE A 202 14.14 5.86 18.78
N GLU A 203 14.48 4.57 18.89
CA GLU A 203 14.77 3.91 20.16
C GLU A 203 15.94 4.54 20.93
N MET A 204 16.98 5.00 20.23
CA MET A 204 18.11 5.66 20.86
C MET A 204 17.81 7.11 21.29
N ALA A 205 16.92 7.79 20.57
CA ALA A 205 16.66 9.22 20.73
C ALA A 205 15.46 9.53 21.62
N ARG A 206 14.50 8.60 21.75
CA ARG A 206 13.30 8.82 22.54
C ARG A 206 13.59 8.91 24.04
N GLY A 207 12.83 9.77 24.71
CA GLY A 207 12.80 9.84 26.19
C GLY A 207 11.86 8.79 26.78
N PRO A 208 11.73 8.77 28.13
CA PRO A 208 10.80 7.87 28.83
C PRO A 208 9.33 8.21 28.58
N MET A 209 9.03 9.36 28.03
CA MET A 209 7.70 9.82 27.61
C MET A 209 7.78 10.37 26.20
N ALA A 210 6.70 10.14 25.41
CA ALA A 210 6.58 10.71 24.07
C ALA A 210 6.69 12.23 24.10
N ASN A 211 7.44 12.80 23.19
CA ASN A 211 7.68 14.24 23.10
C ASN A 211 7.05 14.79 21.80
N ALA A 212 6.04 15.64 21.96
CA ALA A 212 5.32 16.21 20.81
C ALA A 212 6.09 17.36 20.10
N ASN A 213 7.23 17.80 20.64
CA ASN A 213 8.04 18.86 20.02
C ASN A 213 8.82 18.31 18.83
N MET A 214 8.50 18.78 17.62
CA MET A 214 9.13 18.36 16.38
C MET A 214 10.63 18.67 16.29
N ASP A 215 11.17 19.53 17.16
CA ASP A 215 12.60 19.80 17.27
C ASP A 215 13.34 18.80 18.17
N SER A 216 12.62 17.88 18.83
CA SER A 216 13.26 16.86 19.67
C SER A 216 14.01 15.83 18.82
N ALA A 217 15.01 15.17 19.42
CA ALA A 217 15.88 14.23 18.72
C ALA A 217 15.12 13.04 18.10
N GLU A 218 14.04 12.58 18.74
CA GLU A 218 13.26 11.46 18.27
C GLU A 218 12.56 11.68 16.93
N HIS A 219 12.28 12.95 16.55
CA HIS A 219 11.70 13.33 15.26
C HIS A 219 12.73 13.67 14.19
N ASN A 220 13.99 13.85 14.59
CA ASN A 220 15.07 14.35 13.74
C ASN A 220 16.10 13.27 13.44
N GLU A 221 15.73 12.31 12.59
CA GLU A 221 16.67 11.25 12.16
C GLU A 221 17.88 11.84 11.43
N PRO A 222 19.11 11.40 11.83
CA PRO A 222 20.32 11.83 11.15
C PRO A 222 20.41 11.21 9.75
N TRP A 223 21.24 11.82 8.90
CA TRP A 223 21.61 11.20 7.64
C TRP A 223 22.19 9.79 7.91
N PRO A 224 21.81 8.75 7.12
CA PRO A 224 21.11 8.80 5.83
C PRO A 224 19.58 8.69 5.91
N ARG A 225 18.97 8.69 7.09
CA ARG A 225 17.53 8.54 7.33
C ARG A 225 16.98 7.18 6.89
N GLY A 226 15.75 6.87 7.30
CA GLY A 226 15.09 5.60 6.98
C GLY A 226 14.32 5.56 5.67
N ARG A 227 14.25 6.68 4.90
CA ARG A 227 13.49 6.72 3.66
C ARG A 227 13.96 5.69 2.63
N THR A 228 15.25 5.65 2.39
CA THR A 228 15.88 4.84 1.33
C THR A 228 16.29 3.46 1.84
N ASN A 229 16.62 2.53 0.91
CA ASN A 229 17.20 1.23 1.25
C ASN A 229 18.66 1.36 1.76
N HIS A 230 19.36 0.23 1.89
CA HIS A 230 20.77 0.21 2.33
C HIS A 230 21.69 1.11 1.51
N TYR A 231 21.57 1.05 0.18
CA TYR A 231 22.43 1.82 -0.75
C TYR A 231 21.85 3.18 -1.15
N LEU A 232 20.91 3.71 -0.38
CA LEU A 232 20.31 5.04 -0.55
C LEU A 232 19.47 5.20 -1.82
N PHE A 233 18.96 4.10 -2.36
CA PHE A 233 17.97 4.15 -3.43
C PHE A 233 16.57 4.38 -2.85
N ASP A 234 15.83 5.30 -3.45
CA ASP A 234 14.40 5.43 -3.21
C ASP A 234 13.66 4.32 -3.97
N LEU A 235 13.15 3.33 -3.23
CA LEU A 235 12.47 2.17 -3.82
C LEU A 235 11.19 2.57 -4.54
N ASN A 236 10.58 3.71 -4.20
CA ASN A 236 9.42 4.27 -4.90
C ASN A 236 9.82 5.11 -6.14
N ARG A 237 11.01 4.91 -6.69
CA ARG A 237 11.46 5.45 -7.99
C ARG A 237 12.02 4.37 -8.89
N ASP A 238 12.13 3.14 -8.43
CA ASP A 238 12.85 2.05 -9.09
C ASP A 238 11.91 1.03 -9.79
N TRP A 239 10.60 1.23 -9.77
CA TRP A 239 9.64 0.22 -10.25
C TRP A 239 9.78 -0.11 -11.75
N PHE A 240 10.09 0.88 -12.60
CA PHE A 240 10.36 0.60 -14.01
C PHE A 240 11.81 0.13 -14.27
N ALA A 241 12.76 0.57 -13.45
CA ALA A 241 14.18 0.25 -13.63
C ALA A 241 14.55 -1.09 -12.98
N GLN A 242 13.90 -1.44 -11.87
CA GLN A 242 14.07 -2.68 -11.11
C GLN A 242 15.53 -3.00 -10.81
N THR A 243 16.29 -1.98 -10.42
CA THR A 243 17.72 -2.11 -10.11
C THR A 243 17.95 -2.66 -8.69
N GLN A 244 16.97 -2.47 -7.80
CA GLN A 244 17.07 -2.89 -6.41
C GLN A 244 16.46 -4.27 -6.18
N PRO A 245 17.08 -5.15 -5.35
CA PRO A 245 16.58 -6.51 -5.13
C PRO A 245 15.18 -6.52 -4.51
N GLU A 246 14.87 -5.54 -3.64
CA GLU A 246 13.58 -5.39 -3.01
C GLU A 246 12.47 -5.17 -4.06
N VAL A 247 12.68 -4.23 -4.99
CA VAL A 247 11.71 -3.92 -6.05
C VAL A 247 11.58 -5.08 -7.04
N ARG A 248 12.70 -5.70 -7.46
CA ARG A 248 12.66 -6.88 -8.35
C ARG A 248 11.87 -8.02 -7.74
N ALA A 249 12.09 -8.29 -6.44
CA ALA A 249 11.39 -9.35 -5.75
C ALA A 249 9.89 -9.05 -5.62
N HIS A 250 9.53 -7.80 -5.30
CA HIS A 250 8.15 -7.36 -5.19
C HIS A 250 7.43 -7.41 -6.56
N ALA A 251 8.04 -6.88 -7.62
CA ALA A 251 7.48 -6.93 -8.97
C ALA A 251 7.24 -8.36 -9.45
N ARG A 252 8.17 -9.29 -9.17
CA ARG A 252 7.98 -10.72 -9.46
C ARG A 252 6.80 -11.30 -8.71
N ALA A 253 6.66 -11.01 -7.40
CA ALA A 253 5.53 -11.46 -6.60
C ALA A 253 4.21 -10.89 -7.13
N PHE A 254 4.17 -9.60 -7.49
CA PHE A 254 3.02 -8.97 -8.13
C PHE A 254 2.62 -9.69 -9.43
N LEU A 255 3.57 -9.98 -10.32
CA LEU A 255 3.33 -10.67 -11.59
C LEU A 255 2.83 -12.11 -11.41
N GLU A 256 3.16 -12.76 -10.30
CA GLU A 256 2.60 -14.08 -9.97
C GLU A 256 1.10 -14.01 -9.61
N TRP A 257 0.68 -12.94 -8.97
CA TRP A 257 -0.68 -12.77 -8.47
C TRP A 257 -1.59 -11.98 -9.42
N MET A 258 -1.04 -11.04 -10.18
CA MET A 258 -1.78 -10.17 -11.10
C MET A 258 -3.01 -9.53 -10.43
N PRO A 259 -2.86 -8.77 -9.36
CA PRO A 259 -3.97 -8.21 -8.60
C PRO A 259 -4.80 -7.21 -9.40
N VAL A 260 -6.09 -7.10 -9.09
CA VAL A 260 -7.01 -6.13 -9.71
C VAL A 260 -6.98 -4.77 -9.03
N ALA A 261 -6.55 -4.71 -7.77
CA ALA A 261 -6.36 -3.48 -7.01
C ALA A 261 -5.02 -3.51 -6.27
N PHE A 262 -4.34 -2.38 -6.26
CA PHE A 262 -3.05 -2.19 -5.60
C PHE A 262 -3.04 -0.86 -4.84
N VAL A 263 -2.50 -0.86 -3.62
CA VAL A 263 -2.28 0.34 -2.83
C VAL A 263 -0.82 0.42 -2.41
N ASP A 264 -0.23 1.60 -2.53
CA ASP A 264 1.05 1.96 -1.92
C ASP A 264 0.79 3.01 -0.83
N ALA A 265 1.00 2.62 0.44
CA ALA A 265 0.67 3.43 1.60
C ALA A 265 1.91 4.16 2.12
N HIS A 266 1.79 5.48 2.24
CA HIS A 266 2.86 6.45 2.52
C HIS A 266 2.53 7.42 3.64
N GLU A 267 3.53 8.23 4.02
CA GLU A 267 3.35 9.33 4.97
C GLU A 267 4.00 10.63 4.48
N MET A 268 3.28 11.73 4.74
CA MET A 268 3.70 13.13 4.50
C MET A 268 4.19 13.81 5.79
N GLY A 269 4.35 15.14 5.75
CA GLY A 269 4.56 15.95 6.95
C GLY A 269 3.36 15.92 7.90
N SER A 270 3.61 16.17 9.20
CA SER A 270 2.61 16.09 10.27
C SER A 270 1.39 17.02 10.09
N ASP A 271 1.56 18.12 9.37
CA ASP A 271 0.51 19.11 9.12
C ASP A 271 -0.45 18.75 7.98
N SER A 272 -0.14 17.67 7.24
CA SER A 272 -0.97 17.18 6.17
C SER A 272 -2.17 16.39 6.70
N THR A 273 -3.28 16.44 5.93
CA THR A 273 -4.42 15.55 6.12
C THR A 273 -4.18 14.23 5.36
N TYR A 274 -5.20 13.43 5.14
CA TYR A 274 -5.06 12.18 4.41
C TYR A 274 -5.29 12.39 2.91
N PHE A 275 -4.48 11.73 2.06
CA PHE A 275 -4.70 11.66 0.61
C PHE A 275 -5.07 10.25 0.18
N PHE A 276 -6.06 10.15 -0.71
CA PHE A 276 -6.38 8.94 -1.47
C PHE A 276 -6.88 9.29 -2.87
N ALA A 277 -6.88 8.28 -3.76
CA ALA A 277 -7.33 8.43 -5.14
C ALA A 277 -8.74 9.10 -5.26
N PRO A 278 -9.05 9.77 -6.36
CA PRO A 278 -8.26 9.88 -7.58
C PRO A 278 -7.10 10.89 -7.46
N GLU A 279 -6.06 10.61 -8.19
CA GLU A 279 -4.84 11.41 -8.28
C GLU A 279 -5.06 12.71 -9.06
N ALA A 280 -4.07 13.61 -9.02
CA ALA A 280 -4.04 14.83 -9.80
C ALA A 280 -3.87 14.54 -11.31
N GLU A 281 -4.36 15.45 -12.15
CA GLU A 281 -4.03 15.47 -13.57
C GLU A 281 -2.65 16.12 -13.81
N PRO A 282 -1.96 15.75 -14.90
CA PRO A 282 -2.41 14.86 -15.98
C PRO A 282 -2.21 13.39 -15.67
N TYR A 283 -3.11 12.55 -16.17
CA TYR A 283 -2.88 11.12 -16.21
C TYR A 283 -2.02 10.72 -17.41
N ASN A 284 -1.20 9.69 -17.24
CA ASN A 284 -0.51 9.08 -18.37
C ASN A 284 -1.54 8.61 -19.42
N PRO A 285 -1.31 8.85 -20.75
CA PRO A 285 -2.26 8.50 -21.81
C PRO A 285 -2.67 7.03 -21.87
N PHE A 286 -1.86 6.13 -21.32
CA PHE A 286 -2.15 4.68 -21.27
C PHE A 286 -3.00 4.23 -20.07
N ILE A 287 -3.37 5.16 -19.19
CA ILE A 287 -4.37 4.93 -18.13
C ILE A 287 -5.76 5.11 -18.74
N THR A 288 -6.53 4.04 -18.77
CA THR A 288 -7.83 4.04 -19.46
C THR A 288 -8.92 4.82 -18.71
N VAL A 289 -9.95 5.23 -19.44
CA VAL A 289 -11.11 5.92 -18.85
C VAL A 289 -11.78 5.04 -17.79
N GLU A 290 -11.82 3.73 -18.01
CA GLU A 290 -12.39 2.76 -17.08
C GLU A 290 -11.56 2.66 -15.78
N GLN A 291 -10.22 2.70 -15.88
CA GLN A 291 -9.37 2.77 -14.70
C GLN A 291 -9.59 4.06 -13.91
N ARG A 292 -9.65 5.22 -14.58
CA ARG A 292 -9.97 6.51 -13.93
C ARG A 292 -11.34 6.49 -13.25
N ALA A 293 -12.34 5.90 -13.88
CA ALA A 293 -13.67 5.73 -13.28
C ALA A 293 -13.63 4.83 -12.03
N SER A 294 -12.76 3.83 -12.03
CA SER A 294 -12.56 2.95 -10.87
C SER A 294 -11.78 3.65 -9.75
N LEU A 295 -10.78 4.49 -10.05
CA LEU A 295 -10.12 5.34 -9.04
C LEU A 295 -11.14 6.23 -8.31
N ILE A 296 -12.09 6.83 -9.04
CA ILE A 296 -13.20 7.59 -8.45
C ILE A 296 -14.10 6.70 -7.56
N MET A 297 -14.34 5.44 -7.95
CA MET A 297 -15.13 4.50 -7.17
C MET A 297 -14.45 4.18 -5.83
N PHE A 298 -13.15 3.87 -5.84
CA PHE A 298 -12.37 3.67 -4.61
C PHE A 298 -12.33 4.92 -3.75
N GLY A 299 -12.10 6.10 -4.36
CA GLY A 299 -12.10 7.38 -3.66
C GLY A 299 -13.42 7.67 -2.95
N LYS A 300 -14.57 7.35 -3.57
CA LYS A 300 -15.89 7.54 -2.93
C LYS A 300 -16.09 6.66 -1.70
N THR A 301 -15.64 5.40 -1.72
CA THR A 301 -15.72 4.53 -0.54
C THR A 301 -14.82 5.03 0.57
N ASN A 302 -13.59 5.45 0.24
CA ASN A 302 -12.69 6.08 1.22
C ASN A 302 -13.32 7.34 1.82
N ALA A 303 -13.81 8.27 0.98
CA ALA A 303 -14.44 9.50 1.42
C ALA A 303 -15.60 9.21 2.39
N GLN A 304 -16.49 8.28 2.06
CA GLN A 304 -17.59 7.92 2.95
C GLN A 304 -17.10 7.43 4.32
N ARG A 305 -16.07 6.57 4.35
CA ARG A 305 -15.52 6.05 5.61
C ARG A 305 -14.82 7.14 6.43
N PHE A 306 -14.15 8.07 5.77
CA PHE A 306 -13.46 9.19 6.41
C PHE A 306 -14.47 10.23 6.93
N ASP A 307 -15.52 10.56 6.14
CA ASP A 307 -16.62 11.43 6.55
C ASP A 307 -17.35 10.89 7.78
N ASP A 308 -17.65 9.58 7.80
CA ASP A 308 -18.31 8.90 8.94
C ASP A 308 -17.50 9.00 10.24
N LEU A 309 -16.18 9.15 10.15
CA LEU A 309 -15.24 9.25 11.27
C LEU A 309 -14.77 10.69 11.55
N GLY A 310 -15.17 11.65 10.72
CA GLY A 310 -14.72 13.04 10.83
C GLY A 310 -13.21 13.21 10.61
N ILE A 311 -12.62 12.44 9.69
CA ILE A 311 -11.21 12.50 9.33
C ILE A 311 -11.06 13.35 8.07
N ASP A 312 -10.24 14.38 8.12
CA ASP A 312 -9.98 15.27 6.99
C ASP A 312 -9.11 14.59 5.92
N TYR A 313 -9.44 14.83 4.66
CA TYR A 313 -8.73 14.29 3.50
C TYR A 313 -8.76 15.24 2.31
N PHE A 314 -7.92 14.96 1.32
CA PHE A 314 -7.95 15.62 0.01
C PHE A 314 -7.72 14.61 -1.12
N THR A 315 -8.08 15.01 -2.34
CA THR A 315 -7.92 14.21 -3.56
C THR A 315 -7.60 15.15 -4.73
N ARG A 316 -7.08 14.62 -5.84
CA ARG A 316 -6.85 15.35 -7.10
C ARG A 316 -5.81 16.46 -7.01
N GLU A 317 -4.96 16.43 -6.01
CA GLU A 317 -3.91 17.42 -5.76
C GLU A 317 -2.62 16.70 -5.40
N VAL A 318 -1.48 17.32 -5.64
CA VAL A 318 -0.11 16.91 -5.25
C VAL A 318 0.39 15.65 -5.94
N PHE A 319 -0.34 14.56 -5.85
CA PHE A 319 0.11 13.24 -6.32
C PHE A 319 -0.54 12.89 -7.65
N ASP A 320 0.30 12.54 -8.64
CA ASP A 320 -0.10 12.11 -9.98
C ASP A 320 0.21 10.62 -10.23
N ALA A 321 -0.37 10.06 -11.28
CA ALA A 321 -0.12 8.69 -11.74
C ALA A 321 0.57 8.66 -13.10
N PHE A 322 1.43 9.62 -13.40
CA PHE A 322 2.08 9.76 -14.72
C PHE A 322 3.37 8.95 -14.83
N TYR A 323 4.28 9.11 -13.87
CA TYR A 323 5.62 8.50 -13.91
C TYR A 323 5.57 6.99 -13.59
N PRO A 324 6.08 6.11 -14.49
CA PRO A 324 5.97 4.65 -14.31
C PRO A 324 6.91 4.06 -13.25
N GLY A 325 7.72 4.87 -12.60
CA GLY A 325 8.65 4.41 -11.57
C GLY A 325 8.09 4.38 -10.16
N TYR A 326 6.84 4.87 -9.95
CA TYR A 326 6.17 4.77 -8.65
C TYR A 326 5.53 3.39 -8.44
N GLY A 327 5.49 2.95 -7.17
CA GLY A 327 4.80 1.74 -6.76
C GLY A 327 3.33 1.72 -7.13
N ALA A 328 2.65 2.84 -7.02
CA ALA A 328 1.25 2.96 -7.41
C ALA A 328 1.01 3.20 -8.92
N SER A 329 2.04 3.49 -9.71
CA SER A 329 1.88 3.73 -11.15
C SER A 329 2.19 2.51 -12.01
N TRP A 330 3.29 1.81 -11.72
CA TRP A 330 3.70 0.64 -12.50
C TRP A 330 2.62 -0.47 -12.58
N PRO A 331 1.90 -0.82 -11.50
CA PRO A 331 0.83 -1.82 -11.55
C PRO A 331 -0.35 -1.43 -12.45
N ILE A 332 -0.58 -0.12 -12.67
CA ILE A 332 -1.65 0.37 -13.57
C ILE A 332 -1.44 -0.18 -14.99
N TYR A 333 -0.19 -0.20 -15.46
CA TYR A 333 0.14 -0.67 -16.82
C TYR A 333 0.06 -2.21 -16.96
N HIS A 334 -0.15 -2.91 -15.86
CA HIS A 334 -0.52 -4.34 -15.85
C HIS A 334 -2.02 -4.58 -15.73
N GLY A 335 -2.82 -3.53 -15.59
CA GLY A 335 -4.28 -3.58 -15.53
C GLY A 335 -4.89 -3.46 -14.15
N ALA A 336 -4.08 -3.32 -13.10
CA ALA A 336 -4.58 -3.03 -11.76
C ALA A 336 -5.18 -1.62 -11.65
N ILE A 337 -6.10 -1.43 -10.73
CA ILE A 337 -6.47 -0.11 -10.22
C ILE A 337 -5.48 0.16 -9.07
N ALA A 338 -4.46 0.96 -9.35
CA ALA A 338 -3.41 1.21 -8.38
C ALA A 338 -3.48 2.65 -7.86
N MET A 339 -3.25 2.83 -6.57
CA MET A 339 -3.52 4.06 -5.83
C MET A 339 -2.40 4.34 -4.83
N THR A 340 -2.02 5.61 -4.71
CA THR A 340 -1.21 6.13 -3.62
C THR A 340 -2.13 6.55 -2.48
N TYR A 341 -1.80 6.14 -1.25
CA TYR A 341 -2.39 6.68 -0.03
C TYR A 341 -1.32 7.36 0.78
N GLU A 342 -1.64 8.58 1.29
CA GLU A 342 -0.67 9.39 2.02
C GLU A 342 -1.29 9.91 3.33
N GLN A 343 -0.58 9.77 4.42
CA GLN A 343 -1.00 10.15 5.77
C GLN A 343 -0.04 11.19 6.35
N GLY A 344 -0.56 12.18 7.09
CA GLY A 344 0.31 13.01 7.93
C GLY A 344 1.06 12.14 8.96
N SER A 345 2.39 12.25 9.04
CA SER A 345 3.21 11.41 9.91
C SER A 345 3.45 12.06 11.27
N ALA A 346 3.31 11.28 12.35
CA ALA A 346 3.76 11.73 13.67
C ALA A 346 5.29 11.69 13.82
N ARG A 347 6.01 11.01 12.95
CA ARG A 347 7.49 10.80 13.01
C ARG A 347 8.03 10.40 14.37
N GLY A 348 7.23 9.75 15.16
CA GLY A 348 7.37 9.33 16.54
C GLY A 348 6.00 8.94 17.06
N LEU A 349 5.78 8.99 18.38
CA LEU A 349 4.49 8.61 18.97
C LEU A 349 3.49 9.77 18.99
N VAL A 350 3.93 11.01 18.93
CA VAL A 350 3.09 12.21 18.91
C VAL A 350 3.82 13.39 18.30
N ALA A 351 3.14 14.20 17.48
CA ALA A 351 3.67 15.40 16.86
C ALA A 351 2.74 16.60 17.14
N THR A 352 3.29 17.77 17.41
CA THR A 352 2.53 19.02 17.47
C THR A 352 2.50 19.66 16.07
N ARG A 353 1.29 19.87 15.54
CA ARG A 353 1.04 20.55 14.26
C ARG A 353 1.17 22.08 14.38
N TYR A 354 1.26 22.78 13.28
CA TYR A 354 1.34 24.26 13.25
C TYR A 354 0.13 24.95 13.87
N ASP A 355 -1.05 24.34 13.82
CA ASP A 355 -2.26 24.87 14.47
C ASP A 355 -2.31 24.61 15.98
N GLY A 356 -1.30 23.93 16.54
CA GLY A 356 -1.21 23.55 17.95
C GLY A 356 -1.94 22.25 18.30
N SER A 357 -2.63 21.62 17.37
CA SER A 357 -3.20 20.27 17.59
C SER A 357 -2.12 19.22 17.65
N GLN A 358 -2.45 18.05 18.20
CA GLN A 358 -1.53 16.93 18.25
C GLN A 358 -1.99 15.83 17.29
N LEU A 359 -1.04 15.26 16.57
CA LEU A 359 -1.19 14.05 15.78
C LEU A 359 -0.51 12.90 16.51
N THR A 360 -1.26 11.87 16.85
CA THR A 360 -0.72 10.68 17.51
C THR A 360 -0.42 9.58 16.51
N TYR A 361 0.56 8.73 16.81
CA TYR A 361 0.86 7.54 16.02
C TYR A 361 -0.34 6.60 15.90
N ALA A 362 -1.12 6.44 16.98
CA ALA A 362 -2.34 5.63 16.96
C ALA A 362 -3.37 6.15 15.94
N GLU A 363 -3.52 7.48 15.81
CA GLU A 363 -4.41 8.08 14.79
C GLU A 363 -3.92 7.80 13.38
N THR A 364 -2.61 7.90 13.13
CA THR A 364 -2.04 7.62 11.80
C THR A 364 -2.19 6.15 11.41
N VAL A 365 -1.99 5.23 12.35
CA VAL A 365 -2.26 3.79 12.15
C VAL A 365 -3.74 3.53 11.86
N ARG A 366 -4.65 4.15 12.64
CA ARG A 366 -6.10 4.03 12.42
C ARG A 366 -6.52 4.50 11.03
N ASN A 367 -6.01 5.64 10.58
CA ASN A 367 -6.42 6.22 9.30
C ASN A 367 -6.01 5.31 8.13
N HIS A 368 -4.80 4.77 8.13
CA HIS A 368 -4.37 3.77 7.14
C HIS A 368 -5.16 2.46 7.23
N PHE A 369 -5.50 2.02 8.43
CA PHE A 369 -6.37 0.86 8.64
C PHE A 369 -7.75 1.08 8.02
N VAL A 370 -8.38 2.24 8.26
CA VAL A 370 -9.68 2.60 7.67
C VAL A 370 -9.61 2.61 6.14
N ALA A 371 -8.58 3.22 5.56
CA ALA A 371 -8.38 3.26 4.11
C ALA A 371 -8.14 1.85 3.52
N SER A 372 -7.42 1.00 4.25
CA SER A 372 -7.22 -0.40 3.85
C SER A 372 -8.54 -1.17 3.81
N LEU A 373 -9.39 -1.02 4.84
CA LEU A 373 -10.71 -1.64 4.86
C LEU A 373 -11.62 -1.10 3.75
N ALA A 374 -11.65 0.21 3.52
CA ALA A 374 -12.42 0.83 2.43
C ALA A 374 -12.02 0.28 1.05
N THR A 375 -10.72 0.05 0.85
CA THR A 375 -10.21 -0.57 -0.37
C THR A 375 -10.70 -2.00 -0.53
N ILE A 376 -10.56 -2.82 0.52
CA ILE A 376 -10.98 -4.23 0.52
C ILE A 376 -12.50 -4.33 0.32
N GLU A 377 -13.29 -3.47 0.97
CA GLU A 377 -14.74 -3.34 0.79
C GLU A 377 -15.09 -3.07 -0.67
N THR A 378 -14.41 -2.10 -1.29
CA THR A 378 -14.65 -1.73 -2.69
C THR A 378 -14.36 -2.92 -3.62
N VAL A 379 -13.29 -3.66 -3.39
CA VAL A 379 -12.95 -4.84 -4.20
C VAL A 379 -13.98 -5.95 -3.98
N ALA A 380 -14.33 -6.28 -2.76
CA ALA A 380 -15.29 -7.34 -2.44
C ALA A 380 -16.67 -7.05 -3.04
N GLY A 381 -17.16 -5.81 -2.89
CA GLY A 381 -18.45 -5.37 -3.42
C GLY A 381 -18.50 -5.23 -4.94
N ASN A 382 -17.34 -5.15 -5.61
CA ASN A 382 -17.24 -4.95 -7.06
C ASN A 382 -16.39 -6.03 -7.77
N ARG A 383 -16.23 -7.20 -7.17
CA ARG A 383 -15.34 -8.27 -7.60
C ARG A 383 -15.44 -8.58 -9.10
N GLN A 384 -16.61 -8.93 -9.58
CA GLN A 384 -16.81 -9.31 -10.99
C GLN A 384 -16.56 -8.13 -11.94
N LYS A 385 -16.95 -6.91 -11.56
CA LYS A 385 -16.71 -5.70 -12.35
C LYS A 385 -15.20 -5.45 -12.50
N LEU A 386 -14.43 -5.54 -11.41
CA LEU A 386 -12.99 -5.31 -11.42
C LEU A 386 -12.25 -6.40 -12.21
N LEU A 387 -12.63 -7.67 -12.06
CA LEU A 387 -12.08 -8.77 -12.86
C LEU A 387 -12.39 -8.60 -14.35
N ARG A 388 -13.60 -8.14 -14.69
CA ARG A 388 -13.99 -7.83 -16.09
C ARG A 388 -13.14 -6.68 -16.63
N GLN A 389 -12.99 -5.58 -15.89
CA GLN A 389 -12.16 -4.45 -16.30
C GLN A 389 -10.69 -4.85 -16.48
N PHE A 390 -10.15 -5.66 -15.59
CA PHE A 390 -8.80 -6.19 -15.70
C PHE A 390 -8.62 -7.02 -16.99
N TYR A 391 -9.52 -7.96 -17.28
CA TYR A 391 -9.51 -8.74 -18.51
C TYR A 391 -9.59 -7.86 -19.76
N GLU A 392 -10.53 -6.90 -19.80
CA GLU A 392 -10.71 -5.98 -20.92
C GLU A 392 -9.51 -5.06 -21.12
N TYR A 393 -8.88 -4.60 -20.04
CA TYR A 393 -7.63 -3.84 -20.12
C TYR A 393 -6.55 -4.62 -20.85
N ARG A 394 -6.33 -5.87 -20.47
CA ARG A 394 -5.31 -6.75 -21.06
C ARG A 394 -5.66 -7.09 -22.53
N ARG A 395 -6.92 -7.38 -22.83
CA ARG A 395 -7.38 -7.64 -24.17
C ARG A 395 -7.21 -6.44 -25.09
N SER A 396 -7.66 -5.28 -24.66
CA SER A 396 -7.53 -4.05 -25.44
C SER A 396 -6.08 -3.59 -25.63
N ALA A 397 -5.17 -3.96 -24.75
CA ALA A 397 -3.72 -3.71 -24.93
C ALA A 397 -3.18 -4.47 -26.14
N ILE A 398 -3.57 -5.74 -26.33
CA ILE A 398 -3.23 -6.55 -27.50
C ILE A 398 -3.81 -5.90 -28.77
N ASP A 399 -5.07 -5.50 -28.74
CA ASP A 399 -5.76 -4.86 -29.86
C ASP A 399 -5.07 -3.56 -30.31
N ILE A 400 -4.61 -2.73 -29.34
CA ILE A 400 -3.84 -1.51 -29.64
C ILE A 400 -2.56 -1.86 -30.40
N GLY A 401 -1.80 -2.85 -29.94
CA GLY A 401 -0.59 -3.31 -30.62
C GLY A 401 -0.88 -3.85 -32.01
N MET A 402 -1.94 -4.65 -32.19
CA MET A 402 -2.34 -5.19 -33.48
C MET A 402 -2.79 -4.11 -34.46
N LYS A 403 -3.49 -3.08 -34.02
CA LYS A 403 -4.09 -2.03 -34.88
C LYS A 403 -3.20 -0.77 -35.00
N GLY A 404 -2.29 -0.54 -34.03
CA GLY A 404 -1.42 0.63 -33.97
C GLY A 404 -0.49 0.78 -35.17
N LYS A 405 0.07 1.95 -35.38
CA LYS A 405 1.08 2.22 -36.43
C LYS A 405 2.41 1.52 -36.11
N THR A 406 2.88 1.63 -34.87
CA THR A 406 4.04 0.90 -34.37
C THR A 406 3.63 -0.53 -34.06
N LYS A 407 4.35 -1.51 -34.63
CA LYS A 407 4.08 -2.95 -34.42
C LYS A 407 5.09 -3.60 -33.48
N SER A 408 6.31 -3.09 -33.50
CA SER A 408 7.41 -3.64 -32.71
C SER A 408 8.46 -2.57 -32.44
N TYR A 409 9.16 -2.71 -31.33
CA TYR A 409 10.43 -2.03 -31.06
C TYR A 409 11.56 -3.03 -31.30
N ILE A 410 12.64 -2.58 -31.95
CA ILE A 410 13.82 -3.39 -32.21
C ILE A 410 15.04 -2.66 -31.68
N PHE A 411 15.90 -3.38 -31.00
CA PHE A 411 17.17 -2.87 -30.49
C PHE A 411 18.25 -3.93 -30.54
N THR A 412 19.50 -3.49 -30.59
CA THR A 412 20.68 -4.33 -30.75
C THR A 412 21.68 -3.97 -29.66
N ASP A 413 22.63 -4.85 -29.42
CA ASP A 413 23.82 -4.47 -28.69
C ASP A 413 24.72 -3.60 -29.62
N ASP A 414 25.31 -2.54 -29.09
CA ASP A 414 26.38 -1.83 -29.74
C ASP A 414 27.67 -2.64 -29.65
N ALA A 415 28.57 -2.44 -30.61
CA ALA A 415 29.84 -3.17 -30.65
C ALA A 415 30.63 -2.97 -29.35
N GLY A 416 30.80 -4.07 -28.59
CA GLY A 416 31.48 -4.07 -27.28
C GLY A 416 30.66 -3.62 -26.09
N SER A 417 29.33 -3.57 -26.21
CA SER A 417 28.40 -3.23 -25.14
C SER A 417 27.33 -4.30 -25.02
N ASP A 418 26.95 -4.65 -23.78
CA ASP A 418 25.84 -5.55 -23.45
C ASP A 418 24.54 -4.76 -23.15
N ALA A 419 24.43 -3.50 -23.57
CA ALA A 419 23.31 -2.61 -23.21
C ALA A 419 21.96 -3.15 -23.70
N GLY A 420 21.90 -3.72 -24.90
CA GLY A 420 20.70 -4.36 -25.44
C GLY A 420 20.31 -5.60 -24.66
N PHE A 421 21.27 -6.43 -24.27
CA PHE A 421 21.02 -7.59 -23.41
C PHE A 421 20.47 -7.18 -22.04
N ILE A 422 21.10 -6.19 -21.39
CA ILE A 422 20.66 -5.66 -20.08
C ILE A 422 19.24 -5.09 -20.19
N MET A 423 18.95 -4.34 -21.25
CA MET A 423 17.61 -3.80 -21.52
C MET A 423 16.59 -4.93 -21.76
N ALA A 424 16.93 -5.92 -22.56
CA ALA A 424 16.08 -7.08 -22.84
C ALA A 424 15.75 -7.84 -21.54
N GLN A 425 16.75 -8.05 -20.69
CA GLN A 425 16.59 -8.70 -19.40
C GLN A 425 15.69 -7.90 -18.47
N ASN A 426 15.92 -6.59 -18.34
CA ASN A 426 15.09 -5.69 -17.52
C ASN A 426 13.62 -5.70 -17.98
N LEU A 427 13.36 -5.55 -19.29
CA LEU A 427 12.00 -5.57 -19.84
C LEU A 427 11.31 -6.93 -19.63
N SER A 428 12.06 -8.04 -19.77
CA SER A 428 11.53 -9.38 -19.53
C SER A 428 11.12 -9.57 -18.06
N GLN A 429 11.90 -9.06 -17.10
CA GLN A 429 11.56 -9.10 -15.66
C GLN A 429 10.28 -8.35 -15.33
N GLN A 430 9.88 -7.40 -16.16
CA GLN A 430 8.62 -6.66 -16.03
C GLN A 430 7.41 -7.37 -16.66
N GLY A 431 7.55 -8.63 -17.08
CA GLY A 431 6.47 -9.39 -17.72
C GLY A 431 6.22 -9.02 -19.18
N ILE A 432 7.18 -8.38 -19.82
CA ILE A 432 7.17 -8.08 -21.26
C ILE A 432 7.78 -9.27 -22.03
N GLU A 433 7.10 -9.69 -23.09
CA GLU A 433 7.63 -10.71 -23.99
C GLU A 433 8.72 -10.11 -24.89
N VAL A 434 9.96 -10.45 -24.60
CA VAL A 434 11.14 -10.09 -25.40
C VAL A 434 11.56 -11.30 -26.23
N ARG A 435 11.81 -11.11 -27.50
CA ARG A 435 12.30 -12.14 -28.41
C ARG A 435 13.66 -11.75 -28.97
N GLN A 436 14.46 -12.74 -29.37
CA GLN A 436 15.76 -12.55 -29.99
C GLN A 436 15.75 -13.20 -31.38
N SER A 437 16.26 -12.50 -32.41
CA SER A 437 16.36 -13.03 -33.75
C SER A 437 17.47 -14.11 -33.83
N LEU A 438 17.17 -15.19 -34.51
CA LEU A 438 18.14 -16.26 -34.75
C LEU A 438 19.00 -16.01 -36.02
N GLU A 439 18.50 -15.15 -36.91
CA GLU A 439 19.13 -14.84 -38.20
C GLU A 439 19.09 -13.32 -38.44
N SER A 440 20.00 -12.85 -39.26
CA SER A 440 19.99 -11.46 -39.75
C SER A 440 18.78 -11.25 -40.67
N PHE A 441 18.13 -10.09 -40.55
CA PHE A 441 16.93 -9.75 -41.32
C PHE A 441 16.93 -8.28 -41.75
N ARG A 442 16.06 -7.96 -42.70
CA ARG A 442 15.84 -6.59 -43.15
C ARG A 442 14.38 -6.16 -42.89
N LEU A 443 14.21 -5.02 -42.21
CA LEU A 443 12.91 -4.47 -41.93
C LEU A 443 12.93 -2.95 -42.11
N CYS A 444 11.90 -2.36 -42.73
CA CYS A 444 11.77 -0.91 -42.95
C CYS A 444 13.04 -0.26 -43.58
N GLY A 445 13.74 -0.99 -44.46
CA GLY A 445 14.95 -0.51 -45.13
C GLY A 445 16.26 -0.60 -44.33
N GLN A 446 16.18 -1.05 -43.08
CA GLN A 446 17.33 -1.25 -42.17
C GLN A 446 17.70 -2.73 -42.10
N ASN A 447 18.98 -3.03 -41.93
CA ASN A 447 19.49 -4.38 -41.66
C ASN A 447 19.69 -4.55 -40.16
N PHE A 448 19.31 -5.71 -39.66
CA PHE A 448 19.46 -6.13 -38.28
C PHE A 448 20.22 -7.47 -38.25
N ASP A 449 21.22 -7.57 -37.41
CA ASP A 449 22.01 -8.79 -37.27
C ASP A 449 21.27 -9.86 -36.43
N ALA A 450 21.68 -11.11 -36.61
CA ALA A 450 21.29 -12.19 -35.69
C ALA A 450 21.64 -11.80 -34.27
N GLY A 451 20.75 -12.10 -33.31
CA GLY A 451 20.92 -11.66 -31.95
C GLY A 451 20.16 -10.38 -31.59
N SER A 452 19.61 -9.65 -32.58
CA SER A 452 18.79 -8.46 -32.33
C SER A 452 17.55 -8.80 -31.48
N TYR A 453 17.18 -7.92 -30.52
CA TYR A 453 16.04 -8.06 -29.68
C TYR A 453 14.83 -7.34 -30.25
N PHE A 454 13.65 -7.90 -30.09
CA PHE A 454 12.42 -7.24 -30.49
C PHE A 454 11.25 -7.51 -29.54
N LEU A 455 10.40 -6.51 -29.43
CA LEU A 455 9.19 -6.47 -28.63
C LEU A 455 8.01 -6.26 -29.57
N ASN A 456 7.19 -7.27 -29.74
CA ASN A 456 5.95 -7.10 -30.50
C ASN A 456 4.89 -6.46 -29.59
N LEU A 457 4.13 -5.53 -30.15
CA LEU A 457 3.08 -4.85 -29.40
C LEU A 457 1.75 -5.63 -29.33
N ASP A 458 1.61 -6.76 -30.05
CA ASP A 458 0.46 -7.66 -29.98
C ASP A 458 0.48 -8.57 -28.74
N GLN A 459 0.90 -8.02 -27.60
CA GLN A 459 1.00 -8.71 -26.31
C GLN A 459 0.27 -7.96 -25.19
N PRO A 460 -0.11 -8.64 -24.11
CA PRO A 460 -0.83 -8.00 -22.99
C PRO A 460 -0.09 -6.84 -22.32
N ALA A 461 1.25 -6.79 -22.41
CA ALA A 461 2.10 -5.73 -21.86
C ALA A 461 2.25 -4.52 -22.80
N SER A 462 1.52 -4.42 -23.91
CA SER A 462 1.66 -3.38 -24.91
C SER A 462 1.64 -1.96 -24.36
N ARG A 463 0.75 -1.66 -23.40
CA ARG A 463 0.70 -0.33 -22.78
C ARG A 463 1.94 -0.03 -21.94
N LEU A 464 2.45 -1.00 -21.19
CA LEU A 464 3.71 -0.85 -20.46
C LEU A 464 4.88 -0.59 -21.40
N ILE A 465 4.99 -1.38 -22.48
CA ILE A 465 6.05 -1.19 -23.50
C ILE A 465 6.00 0.23 -24.05
N GLN A 466 4.83 0.71 -24.43
CA GLN A 466 4.68 2.06 -24.98
C GLN A 466 4.99 3.13 -23.93
N THR A 467 4.55 2.95 -22.67
CA THR A 467 4.89 3.87 -21.58
C THR A 467 6.39 3.99 -21.35
N LEU A 468 7.14 2.88 -21.49
CA LEU A 468 8.58 2.86 -21.24
C LEU A 468 9.42 3.32 -22.45
N LEU A 469 8.94 3.08 -23.68
CA LEU A 469 9.76 3.23 -24.89
C LEU A 469 9.28 4.32 -25.86
N GLU A 470 8.10 4.94 -25.60
CA GLU A 470 7.63 6.03 -26.44
C GLU A 470 8.53 7.26 -26.28
N LYS A 471 9.06 7.77 -27.41
CA LYS A 471 10.00 8.90 -27.40
C LYS A 471 9.34 10.24 -27.17
N GLN A 472 8.07 10.35 -27.48
CA GLN A 472 7.30 11.59 -27.36
C GLN A 472 5.97 11.27 -26.67
N VAL A 473 5.71 11.96 -25.59
CA VAL A 473 4.45 11.92 -24.86
C VAL A 473 3.86 13.32 -24.90
N ASP A 474 2.62 13.41 -25.38
CA ASP A 474 1.91 14.67 -25.36
C ASP A 474 1.54 15.03 -23.91
N LEU A 475 2.10 16.12 -23.43
CA LEU A 475 1.79 16.69 -22.13
C LEU A 475 0.83 17.85 -22.30
N PRO A 476 -0.13 18.06 -21.40
CA PRO A 476 -0.94 19.28 -21.35
C PRO A 476 -0.05 20.52 -21.25
N ALA A 477 -0.50 21.64 -21.86
CA ALA A 477 0.31 22.87 -21.90
C ALA A 477 0.57 23.48 -20.50
N GLU A 478 -0.27 23.14 -19.56
CA GLU A 478 -0.20 23.57 -18.16
C GLU A 478 0.68 22.65 -17.26
N PHE A 479 1.21 21.56 -17.82
CA PHE A 479 2.10 20.60 -17.11
C PHE A 479 3.59 21.05 -17.17
#